data_ecd68aaba3e86f9fd84c44044a517558
#
_entry.id   ecd68aaba3e86f9fd84c44044a517558
#
_cell.length_a   1.000
_cell.length_b   1.000
_cell.length_c   1.000
_cell.angle_alpha   90.00
_cell.angle_beta   90.00
_cell.angle_gamma   90.00
#
_symmetry.space_group_name_H-M   'P 1'
#
loop_
_entity.id
_entity.type
_entity.pdbx_description
1 polymer ?
#
loop_
_entity_poly.entity_id
_entity_poly.type
_entity_poly.pdbx_seq_one_letter_code
_entity_poly.pdbx_strand_id
1 'polypeptide(L)'
;MTARKEVILSAGVFNTPQLLMLSGIGDPAELTSLGITTRVNLPSVGKNMSDHTFLSNAWQINSNQTIDAYLTTENLPQLIQQWNQTHQGLLSWTAANQMAWLRLPQDDPIIQTYGDPSAGPTSAHFQLIWTNGWEMPGTKPEGSWMTIATNLVSPTSRRCLTFTPLIQLLIPFEQEEKSN
;
A
#
# COMPACT_ATOMS: atom_id res chain seq x y z
N MET A 1 14.31 -20.77 19.35
CA MET A 1 14.22 -21.67 18.16
C MET A 1 15.47 -21.51 17.33
N THR A 2 16.03 -22.58 16.78
CA THR A 2 17.24 -22.55 15.96
C THR A 2 16.91 -23.11 14.57
N ALA A 3 17.17 -22.37 13.51
CA ALA A 3 17.00 -22.86 12.16
C ALA A 3 18.17 -23.79 11.77
N ARG A 4 17.89 -24.89 11.09
CA ARG A 4 18.91 -25.86 10.67
C ARG A 4 19.58 -25.50 9.34
N LYS A 5 18.91 -24.71 8.49
CA LYS A 5 19.42 -24.29 7.17
C LYS A 5 19.31 -22.78 6.99
N GLU A 6 18.11 -22.25 7.00
CA GLU A 6 17.84 -20.82 6.71
C GLU A 6 16.60 -20.31 7.43
N VAL A 7 16.46 -19.01 7.47
CA VAL A 7 15.24 -18.29 7.92
C VAL A 7 14.72 -17.50 6.73
N ILE A 8 13.47 -17.73 6.34
CA ILE A 8 12.82 -17.01 5.23
C ILE A 8 11.96 -15.90 5.81
N LEU A 9 12.23 -14.65 5.41
CA LEU A 9 11.46 -13.47 5.80
C LEU A 9 10.58 -13.03 4.63
N SER A 10 9.26 -13.10 4.81
CA SER A 10 8.24 -12.71 3.82
C SER A 10 7.14 -11.88 4.48
N ALA A 11 7.53 -10.89 5.29
CA ALA A 11 6.63 -10.10 6.12
C ALA A 11 6.11 -8.82 5.42
N GLY A 12 6.34 -8.69 4.13
CA GLY A 12 5.93 -7.54 3.33
C GLY A 12 6.94 -6.39 3.35
N VAL A 13 6.63 -5.32 2.60
CA VAL A 13 7.54 -4.19 2.35
C VAL A 13 7.92 -3.42 3.61
N PHE A 14 7.05 -3.34 4.60
CA PHE A 14 7.30 -2.65 5.86
C PHE A 14 7.94 -3.55 6.91
N ASN A 15 7.37 -4.73 7.12
CA ASN A 15 7.77 -5.57 8.24
C ASN A 15 9.05 -6.37 7.96
N THR A 16 9.37 -6.71 6.71
CA THR A 16 10.62 -7.40 6.40
C THR A 16 11.85 -6.55 6.73
N PRO A 17 11.96 -5.27 6.28
CA PRO A 17 13.03 -4.40 6.72
C PRO A 17 13.05 -4.16 8.24
N GLN A 18 11.88 -4.03 8.86
CA GLN A 18 11.78 -3.87 10.30
C GLN A 18 12.39 -5.06 11.05
N LEU A 19 12.05 -6.29 10.67
CA LEU A 19 12.62 -7.50 11.28
C LEU A 19 14.14 -7.60 11.08
N LEU A 20 14.62 -7.22 9.89
CA LEU A 20 16.07 -7.16 9.64
C LEU A 20 16.75 -6.14 10.55
N MET A 21 16.23 -4.91 10.63
CA MET A 21 16.82 -3.86 11.46
C MET A 21 16.77 -4.23 12.96
N LEU A 22 15.66 -4.77 13.46
CA LEU A 22 15.56 -5.28 14.83
C LEU A 22 16.54 -6.43 15.10
N SER A 23 16.93 -7.18 14.07
CA SER A 23 17.95 -8.22 14.17
C SER A 23 19.39 -7.70 14.05
N GLY A 24 19.59 -6.38 13.95
CA GLY A 24 20.89 -5.74 13.82
C GLY A 24 21.44 -5.75 12.40
N ILE A 25 20.57 -5.92 11.38
CA ILE A 25 20.95 -5.94 9.97
C ILE A 25 20.42 -4.66 9.32
N GLY A 26 21.31 -3.73 8.98
CA GLY A 26 20.88 -2.43 8.42
C GLY A 26 22.01 -1.41 8.38
N ASP A 27 21.63 -0.13 8.28
CA ASP A 27 22.54 1.00 8.35
C ASP A 27 23.04 1.19 9.79
N PRO A 28 24.36 1.14 10.04
CA PRO A 28 24.91 1.27 11.38
C PRO A 28 24.52 2.57 12.10
N ALA A 29 24.41 3.68 11.37
CA ALA A 29 24.04 4.96 11.96
C ALA A 29 22.57 4.96 12.41
N GLU A 30 21.67 4.41 11.59
CA GLU A 30 20.26 4.28 11.93
C GLU A 30 20.07 3.30 13.10
N LEU A 31 20.71 2.13 13.04
CA LEU A 31 20.61 1.13 14.11
C LEU A 31 21.11 1.69 15.44
N THR A 32 22.25 2.39 15.44
CA THR A 32 22.80 3.03 16.65
C THR A 32 21.83 4.08 17.22
N SER A 33 21.19 4.88 16.38
CA SER A 33 20.20 5.87 16.82
C SER A 33 18.97 5.24 17.51
N LEU A 34 18.67 3.98 17.18
CA LEU A 34 17.61 3.17 17.76
C LEU A 34 18.09 2.33 18.96
N GLY A 35 19.37 2.41 19.36
CA GLY A 35 19.94 1.60 20.42
C GLY A 35 20.16 0.13 20.04
N ILE A 36 20.19 -0.18 18.74
CA ILE A 36 20.37 -1.55 18.24
C ILE A 36 21.83 -1.77 17.84
N THR A 37 22.43 -2.84 18.36
CA THR A 37 23.79 -3.24 17.99
C THR A 37 23.82 -3.76 16.56
N THR A 38 24.68 -3.15 15.71
CA THR A 38 24.87 -3.60 14.34
C THR A 38 25.56 -4.97 14.31
N ARG A 39 24.93 -5.95 13.68
CA ARG A 39 25.49 -7.29 13.42
C ARG A 39 25.98 -7.43 11.98
N VAL A 40 25.20 -6.86 11.04
CA VAL A 40 25.55 -6.85 9.61
C VAL A 40 25.31 -5.45 9.07
N ASN A 41 26.38 -4.85 8.54
CA ASN A 41 26.30 -3.57 7.85
C ASN A 41 25.69 -3.76 6.47
N LEU A 42 24.39 -3.41 6.34
CA LEU A 42 23.63 -3.49 5.09
C LEU A 42 22.76 -2.23 4.94
N PRO A 43 23.36 -1.09 4.53
CA PRO A 43 22.70 0.22 4.57
C PRO A 43 21.53 0.37 3.58
N SER A 44 21.34 -0.58 2.66
CA SER A 44 20.22 -0.61 1.72
C SER A 44 18.90 -1.14 2.32
N VAL A 45 18.94 -1.73 3.51
CA VAL A 45 17.71 -2.22 4.19
C VAL A 45 16.75 -1.07 4.44
N GLY A 46 15.49 -1.20 4.01
CA GLY A 46 14.46 -0.19 4.13
C GLY A 46 14.62 1.03 3.20
N LYS A 47 15.55 0.99 2.25
CA LYS A 47 15.76 2.08 1.29
C LYS A 47 15.13 1.77 -0.07
N ASN A 48 15.07 2.80 -0.91
CA ASN A 48 14.63 2.71 -2.31
C ASN A 48 13.19 2.20 -2.48
N MET A 49 12.32 2.42 -1.50
CA MET A 49 10.90 2.08 -1.60
C MET A 49 10.21 2.92 -2.67
N SER A 50 9.42 2.27 -3.52
CA SER A 50 8.55 2.92 -4.50
C SER A 50 7.11 2.53 -4.22
N ASP A 51 6.21 3.48 -4.34
CA ASP A 51 4.78 3.26 -4.17
C ASP A 51 3.99 4.13 -5.16
N HIS A 52 2.77 3.72 -5.47
CA HIS A 52 1.89 4.49 -6.32
C HIS A 52 1.45 5.78 -5.63
N THR A 53 1.51 6.88 -6.35
CA THR A 53 0.89 8.14 -5.91
C THR A 53 -0.58 8.09 -6.26
N PHE A 54 -1.43 8.32 -5.27
CA PHE A 54 -2.87 8.19 -5.38
C PHE A 54 -3.56 9.56 -5.25
N LEU A 55 -4.35 9.94 -6.23
CA LEU A 55 -5.17 11.14 -6.21
C LEU A 55 -6.61 10.78 -6.56
N SER A 56 -7.51 10.88 -5.60
CA SER A 56 -8.93 10.63 -5.80
C SER A 56 -9.70 11.92 -6.01
N ASN A 57 -10.67 11.89 -6.92
CA ASN A 57 -11.66 12.93 -7.12
C ASN A 57 -13.05 12.27 -7.03
N ALA A 58 -13.95 12.86 -6.25
CA ALA A 58 -15.29 12.37 -6.06
C ALA A 58 -16.33 13.36 -6.57
N TRP A 59 -17.36 12.83 -7.21
CA TRP A 59 -18.50 13.59 -7.72
C TRP A 59 -19.79 13.05 -7.10
N GLN A 60 -20.62 13.96 -6.61
CA GLN A 60 -21.97 13.58 -6.22
C GLN A 60 -22.80 13.30 -7.47
N ILE A 61 -23.51 12.20 -7.46
CA ILE A 61 -24.32 11.74 -8.59
C ILE A 61 -25.77 11.52 -8.17
N ASN A 62 -26.69 11.75 -9.10
CA ASN A 62 -28.10 11.48 -8.89
C ASN A 62 -28.44 10.03 -9.28
N SER A 63 -28.06 9.10 -8.43
CA SER A 63 -28.30 7.67 -8.62
C SER A 63 -28.44 6.96 -7.29
N ASN A 64 -29.34 6.01 -7.22
CA ASN A 64 -29.50 5.09 -6.10
C ASN A 64 -28.79 3.73 -6.34
N GLN A 65 -28.04 3.61 -7.43
CA GLN A 65 -27.33 2.37 -7.79
C GLN A 65 -25.83 2.44 -7.45
N THR A 66 -25.49 3.15 -6.39
CA THR A 66 -24.11 3.22 -5.89
C THR A 66 -23.93 2.32 -4.70
N ILE A 67 -22.70 1.94 -4.42
CA ILE A 67 -22.36 1.17 -3.22
C ILE A 67 -22.77 1.95 -1.95
N ASP A 68 -22.72 3.28 -2.00
CA ASP A 68 -23.16 4.17 -0.91
C ASP A 68 -24.64 4.02 -0.57
N ALA A 69 -25.46 3.72 -1.57
CA ALA A 69 -26.90 3.53 -1.38
C ALA A 69 -27.24 2.14 -0.82
N TYR A 70 -26.41 1.14 -1.10
CA TYR A 70 -26.67 -0.24 -0.71
C TYR A 70 -25.92 -0.67 0.55
N LEU A 71 -24.67 -0.22 0.71
CA LEU A 71 -23.82 -0.62 1.83
C LEU A 71 -24.06 0.32 3.02
N THR A 72 -25.25 0.22 3.59
CA THR A 72 -25.63 0.94 4.81
C THR A 72 -25.65 0.01 6.02
N THR A 73 -25.61 0.58 7.23
CA THR A 73 -25.70 -0.21 8.47
C THR A 73 -26.99 -1.00 8.55
N GLU A 74 -28.11 -0.46 8.04
CA GLU A 74 -29.41 -1.10 8.01
C GLU A 74 -29.45 -2.30 7.05
N ASN A 75 -28.79 -2.19 5.89
CA ASN A 75 -28.80 -3.23 4.85
C ASN A 75 -27.75 -4.32 5.09
N LEU A 76 -26.70 -4.02 5.84
CA LEU A 76 -25.57 -4.94 6.04
C LEU A 76 -25.96 -6.33 6.54
N PRO A 77 -26.88 -6.51 7.52
CA PRO A 77 -27.31 -7.83 7.97
C PRO A 77 -27.92 -8.69 6.85
N GLN A 78 -28.72 -8.09 5.98
CA GLN A 78 -29.34 -8.79 4.86
C GLN A 78 -28.30 -9.17 3.79
N LEU A 79 -27.35 -8.28 3.53
CA LEU A 79 -26.26 -8.55 2.58
C LEU A 79 -25.37 -9.70 3.08
N ILE A 80 -25.06 -9.76 4.37
CA ILE A 80 -24.32 -10.86 4.99
C ILE A 80 -25.12 -12.16 4.91
N GLN A 81 -26.42 -12.12 5.19
CA GLN A 81 -27.26 -13.29 5.07
C GLN A 81 -27.30 -13.83 3.64
N GLN A 82 -27.49 -12.96 2.64
CA GLN A 82 -27.45 -13.32 1.23
C GLN A 82 -26.11 -13.98 0.87
N TRP A 83 -24.99 -13.34 1.26
CA TRP A 83 -23.65 -13.88 1.02
C TRP A 83 -23.46 -15.28 1.63
N ASN A 84 -23.87 -15.46 2.88
CA ASN A 84 -23.74 -16.75 3.58
C ASN A 84 -24.56 -17.88 2.92
N GLN A 85 -25.69 -17.54 2.31
CA GLN A 85 -26.58 -18.51 1.67
C GLN A 85 -26.19 -18.83 0.23
N THR A 86 -25.72 -17.84 -0.51
CA THR A 86 -25.59 -17.95 -1.98
C THR A 86 -24.18 -17.71 -2.50
N HIS A 87 -23.31 -17.13 -1.69
CA HIS A 87 -21.98 -16.59 -2.10
C HIS A 87 -22.07 -15.60 -3.27
N GLN A 88 -23.21 -14.92 -3.40
CA GLN A 88 -23.49 -13.94 -4.44
C GLN A 88 -24.02 -12.64 -3.82
N GLY A 89 -24.19 -11.62 -4.67
CA GLY A 89 -24.71 -10.32 -4.26
C GLY A 89 -23.61 -9.27 -4.08
N LEU A 90 -23.98 -8.15 -3.45
CA LEU A 90 -23.12 -6.98 -3.37
C LEU A 90 -21.78 -7.25 -2.65
N LEU A 91 -21.76 -8.13 -1.64
CA LEU A 91 -20.53 -8.48 -0.92
C LEU A 91 -19.56 -9.37 -1.72
N SER A 92 -19.95 -9.83 -2.92
CA SER A 92 -19.06 -10.52 -3.86
C SER A 92 -18.41 -9.57 -4.89
N TRP A 93 -18.77 -8.30 -4.86
CA TRP A 93 -18.26 -7.30 -5.80
C TRP A 93 -17.09 -6.53 -5.22
N THR A 94 -16.27 -5.98 -6.12
CA THR A 94 -15.33 -4.91 -5.77
C THR A 94 -15.97 -3.57 -6.10
N ALA A 95 -15.72 -2.57 -5.26
CA ALA A 95 -16.13 -1.19 -5.53
C ALA A 95 -15.47 -0.65 -6.80
N ALA A 96 -14.23 -1.03 -7.05
CA ALA A 96 -13.43 -0.67 -8.22
C ALA A 96 -13.63 -1.71 -9.33
N ASN A 97 -14.67 -1.53 -10.14
CA ASN A 97 -15.07 -2.50 -11.17
C ASN A 97 -14.59 -2.13 -12.58
N GLN A 98 -14.01 -0.96 -12.77
CA GLN A 98 -13.46 -0.49 -14.03
C GLN A 98 -12.09 0.15 -13.80
N MET A 99 -11.14 -0.19 -14.67
CA MET A 99 -9.78 0.33 -14.61
C MET A 99 -9.27 0.61 -16.03
N ALA A 100 -8.48 1.66 -16.16
CA ALA A 100 -7.74 1.96 -17.39
C ALA A 100 -6.27 2.20 -17.06
N TRP A 101 -5.38 1.62 -17.85
CA TRP A 101 -3.96 1.92 -17.82
C TRP A 101 -3.60 2.75 -19.05
N LEU A 102 -3.05 3.91 -18.83
CA LEU A 102 -2.82 4.90 -19.85
C LEU A 102 -1.34 5.27 -19.91
N ARG A 103 -0.91 5.63 -21.11
CA ARG A 103 0.44 6.05 -21.40
C ARG A 103 0.42 7.40 -22.10
N LEU A 104 1.28 8.31 -21.69
CA LEU A 104 1.51 9.56 -22.42
C LEU A 104 2.20 9.24 -23.75
N PRO A 105 1.88 9.99 -24.82
CA PRO A 105 2.60 9.91 -26.07
C PRO A 105 4.10 10.16 -25.89
N GLN A 106 4.92 9.59 -26.76
CA GLN A 106 6.37 9.73 -26.66
C GLN A 106 6.83 11.19 -26.89
N ASP A 107 6.06 11.97 -27.63
CA ASP A 107 6.27 13.38 -27.92
C ASP A 107 5.64 14.34 -26.90
N ASP A 108 5.03 13.80 -25.82
CA ASP A 108 4.50 14.62 -24.74
C ASP A 108 5.62 15.44 -24.09
N PRO A 109 5.40 16.76 -23.86
CA PRO A 109 6.41 17.64 -23.25
C PRO A 109 6.98 17.14 -21.92
N ILE A 110 6.18 16.43 -21.12
CA ILE A 110 6.64 15.85 -19.85
C ILE A 110 7.66 14.75 -20.13
N ILE A 111 7.36 13.85 -21.07
CA ILE A 111 8.26 12.76 -21.45
C ILE A 111 9.54 13.32 -22.08
N GLN A 112 9.43 14.34 -22.90
CA GLN A 112 10.59 14.99 -23.52
C GLN A 112 11.49 15.70 -22.48
N THR A 113 10.91 16.27 -21.45
CA THR A 113 11.65 17.04 -20.43
C THR A 113 12.28 16.11 -19.39
N TYR A 114 11.57 15.11 -18.90
CA TYR A 114 11.95 14.32 -17.74
C TYR A 114 12.33 12.87 -18.08
N GLY A 115 12.17 12.46 -19.33
CA GLY A 115 12.36 11.08 -19.76
C GLY A 115 11.15 10.19 -19.42
N ASP A 116 11.16 8.99 -20.00
CA ASP A 116 10.12 7.99 -19.77
C ASP A 116 10.46 7.19 -18.48
N PRO A 117 9.66 7.29 -17.42
CA PRO A 117 9.93 6.59 -16.15
C PRO A 117 9.48 5.12 -16.16
N SER A 118 8.77 4.69 -17.21
CA SER A 118 8.18 3.36 -17.28
C SER A 118 9.21 2.26 -17.52
N ALA A 119 8.84 1.02 -17.18
CA ALA A 119 9.70 -0.14 -17.34
C ALA A 119 9.89 -0.58 -18.81
N GLY A 120 9.14 0.00 -19.75
CA GLY A 120 9.24 -0.33 -21.17
C GLY A 120 8.20 0.38 -22.04
N PRO A 121 8.30 0.27 -23.35
CA PRO A 121 7.53 1.07 -24.30
C PRO A 121 6.02 0.81 -24.27
N THR A 122 5.58 -0.28 -23.68
CA THR A 122 4.17 -0.64 -23.53
C THR A 122 3.65 -0.51 -22.10
N SER A 123 4.52 -0.14 -21.14
CA SER A 123 4.13 0.02 -19.74
C SER A 123 3.35 1.32 -19.54
N ALA A 124 2.32 1.28 -18.71
CA ALA A 124 1.52 2.45 -18.38
C ALA A 124 2.28 3.46 -17.53
N HIS A 125 1.98 4.74 -17.71
CA HIS A 125 2.45 5.82 -16.84
C HIS A 125 1.50 6.04 -15.68
N PHE A 126 0.19 5.97 -15.95
CA PHE A 126 -0.84 6.16 -14.93
C PHE A 126 -2.02 5.23 -15.12
N GLN A 127 -2.76 5.05 -14.05
CA GLN A 127 -3.95 4.22 -13.97
C GLN A 127 -5.12 5.07 -13.51
N LEU A 128 -6.28 4.87 -14.10
CA LEU A 128 -7.56 5.37 -13.63
C LEU A 128 -8.35 4.20 -13.05
N ILE A 129 -8.91 4.40 -11.86
CA ILE A 129 -9.77 3.43 -11.19
C ILE A 129 -11.12 4.10 -10.94
N TRP A 130 -12.18 3.56 -11.50
CA TRP A 130 -13.55 4.01 -11.25
C TRP A 130 -14.17 3.22 -10.11
N THR A 131 -14.60 3.94 -9.09
CA THR A 131 -15.32 3.38 -7.96
C THR A 131 -16.75 3.90 -7.97
N ASN A 132 -17.70 2.99 -7.89
CA ASN A 132 -19.13 3.29 -7.81
C ASN A 132 -19.51 3.58 -6.35
N GLY A 133 -18.96 4.66 -5.78
CA GLY A 133 -19.17 5.08 -4.40
C GLY A 133 -18.15 6.13 -3.94
N TRP A 134 -18.23 6.50 -2.67
CA TRP A 134 -17.29 7.39 -2.01
C TRP A 134 -16.00 6.65 -1.64
N GLU A 135 -14.88 7.09 -2.19
CA GLU A 135 -13.56 6.55 -1.88
C GLU A 135 -12.55 7.70 -1.69
N MET A 136 -12.83 8.51 -0.69
CA MET A 136 -11.99 9.62 -0.27
C MET A 136 -11.63 9.49 1.21
N PRO A 137 -10.49 10.03 1.66
CA PRO A 137 -10.18 10.13 3.07
C PRO A 137 -11.23 10.96 3.81
N GLY A 138 -11.53 10.58 5.04
CA GLY A 138 -12.46 11.31 5.90
C GLY A 138 -13.89 10.76 5.87
N THR A 139 -14.80 11.51 6.47
CA THR A 139 -16.21 11.12 6.58
C THR A 139 -16.93 11.33 5.25
N LYS A 140 -17.64 10.30 4.80
CA LYS A 140 -18.48 10.37 3.60
C LYS A 140 -19.60 11.40 3.79
N PRO A 141 -19.75 12.39 2.88
CA PRO A 141 -20.90 13.29 2.89
C PRO A 141 -22.18 12.53 2.51
N GLU A 142 -23.33 13.12 2.83
CA GLU A 142 -24.63 12.55 2.40
C GLU A 142 -24.74 12.45 0.88
N GLY A 143 -25.50 11.46 0.42
CA GLY A 143 -25.76 11.23 -0.99
C GLY A 143 -24.98 10.08 -1.60
N SER A 144 -25.14 9.94 -2.91
CA SER A 144 -24.50 8.93 -3.75
C SER A 144 -23.33 9.54 -4.51
N TRP A 145 -22.26 8.80 -4.61
CA TRP A 145 -21.00 9.30 -5.14
C TRP A 145 -20.41 8.36 -6.21
N MET A 146 -19.60 8.93 -7.06
CA MET A 146 -18.68 8.23 -7.93
C MET A 146 -17.29 8.79 -7.70
N THR A 147 -16.33 7.95 -7.53
CA THR A 147 -14.92 8.35 -7.35
C THR A 147 -14.09 7.86 -8.54
N ILE A 148 -13.21 8.72 -9.04
CA ILE A 148 -12.15 8.33 -9.96
C ILE A 148 -10.83 8.58 -9.26
N ALA A 149 -10.09 7.52 -9.04
CA ALA A 149 -8.74 7.58 -8.50
C ALA A 149 -7.72 7.50 -9.63
N THR A 150 -6.78 8.43 -9.63
CA THR A 150 -5.65 8.46 -10.55
C THR A 150 -4.40 8.03 -9.80
N ASN A 151 -3.75 6.98 -10.28
CA ASN A 151 -2.47 6.49 -9.76
C ASN A 151 -1.35 6.77 -10.74
N LEU A 152 -0.23 7.27 -10.25
CA LEU A 152 1.01 7.26 -11.01
C LEU A 152 1.66 5.88 -10.83
N VAL A 153 1.64 5.07 -11.89
CA VAL A 153 2.07 3.65 -11.86
C VAL A 153 3.58 3.51 -11.85
N SER A 154 4.27 4.45 -12.51
CA SER A 154 5.73 4.45 -12.65
C SER A 154 6.35 5.72 -12.05
N PRO A 155 6.25 5.95 -10.72
CA PRO A 155 6.85 7.12 -10.10
C PRO A 155 8.38 7.00 -10.10
N THR A 156 9.07 8.11 -10.31
CA THR A 156 10.53 8.21 -10.15
C THR A 156 10.94 8.43 -8.70
N SER A 157 10.02 8.89 -7.86
CA SER A 157 10.29 9.12 -6.44
C SER A 157 10.62 7.82 -5.72
N ARG A 158 11.60 7.93 -4.80
CA ARG A 158 12.02 6.83 -3.92
C ARG A 158 12.04 7.34 -2.49
N ARG A 159 11.65 6.46 -1.55
CA ARG A 159 11.61 6.78 -0.12
C ARG A 159 12.40 5.77 0.69
N CYS A 160 12.69 6.17 1.92
CA CYS A 160 13.26 5.30 2.94
C CYS A 160 12.19 5.01 3.99
N LEU A 161 12.18 3.80 4.52
CA LEU A 161 11.43 3.48 5.72
C LEU A 161 12.24 3.96 6.92
N THR A 162 11.63 4.79 7.76
CA THR A 162 12.23 5.25 9.01
C THR A 162 11.41 4.71 10.16
N PHE A 163 12.07 4.04 11.10
CA PHE A 163 11.42 3.50 12.29
C PHE A 163 11.66 4.44 13.47
N THR A 164 10.63 4.59 14.31
CA THR A 164 10.73 5.35 15.54
C THR A 164 10.99 4.42 16.73
N PRO A 165 11.63 4.90 17.80
CA PRO A 165 11.88 4.09 19.01
C PRO A 165 10.63 3.47 19.63
N LEU A 166 9.44 4.03 19.41
CA LEU A 166 8.17 3.48 19.90
C LEU A 166 7.84 2.09 19.35
N ILE A 167 8.37 1.72 18.18
CA ILE A 167 8.16 0.38 17.60
C ILE A 167 8.98 -0.67 18.35
N GLN A 168 10.09 -0.28 18.96
CA GLN A 168 10.94 -1.13 19.79
C GLN A 168 10.24 -1.60 21.07
N LEU A 169 9.33 -0.80 21.62
CA LEU A 169 8.54 -1.12 22.83
C LEU A 169 7.44 -2.17 22.59
N LEU A 170 7.07 -2.42 21.35
CA LEU A 170 6.01 -3.36 20.99
C LEU A 170 6.50 -4.79 20.75
N ILE A 171 7.81 -4.99 20.62
CA ILE A 171 8.42 -6.32 20.43
C ILE A 171 9.66 -6.40 21.32
N PRO A 172 9.55 -6.86 22.58
CA PRO A 172 10.72 -7.15 23.39
C PRO A 172 11.45 -8.36 22.78
N PHE A 173 12.52 -8.12 22.06
CA PHE A 173 13.49 -9.14 21.73
C PHE A 173 14.40 -9.31 22.95
N GLU A 174 14.16 -10.32 23.76
CA GLU A 174 15.12 -10.78 24.79
C GLU A 174 16.40 -11.21 24.05
N GLN A 175 17.44 -10.41 24.20
CA GLN A 175 18.79 -10.80 23.81
C GLN A 175 19.28 -11.77 24.88
N GLU A 176 19.12 -13.07 24.69
CA GLU A 176 19.91 -14.05 25.44
C GLU A 176 21.40 -13.87 25.05
N GLU A 177 22.13 -13.11 25.84
CA GLU A 177 23.60 -13.22 25.86
C GLU A 177 23.96 -14.66 26.27
N LYS A 178 24.40 -15.45 25.32
CA LYS A 178 25.13 -16.67 25.64
C LYS A 178 26.50 -16.26 26.17
N SER A 179 26.61 -16.19 27.50
CA SER A 179 27.92 -16.25 28.17
C SER A 179 28.56 -17.62 27.80
N ASN A 180 29.75 -17.57 27.23
CA ASN A 180 30.63 -18.72 27.07
C ASN A 180 30.97 -19.36 28.41
#